data_56f5c5b49cf9d4553d30211dddfa1b6a
#
_entry.id   56f5c5b49cf9d4553d30211dddfa1b6a
#
_cell.length_a   1.000
_cell.length_b   1.000
_cell.length_c   1.000
_cell.angle_alpha   90.00
_cell.angle_beta   90.00
_cell.angle_gamma   90.00
#
_symmetry.space_group_name_H-M   'P 1'
#
loop_
_entity.id
_entity.type
_entity.pdbx_description
1 polymer ?
#
loop_
_entity_poly.entity_id
_entity_poly.type
_entity_poly.pdbx_seq_one_letter_code
_entity_poly.pdbx_strand_id
1 'polypeptide(L)'
;TKVDELYDVKANETTYRDELAQAQAGVDGFVKAYPAGMTPQKTLFILKQLEEAAAMDVTSVSFTDPEVLFTSTFVNDAGENVIASNRQFTINFTTTYDGLKKAVDFINNNVDHMTMRNITAASNQETGQIIGSMAINEYYATGLGREYEEPAVGDVPLSVNGIFNTIR
;
A
#
# COMPACT_ATOMS: atom_id res chain seq x y z
N THR A 1 -28.37 -39.26 13.56
CA THR A 1 -27.64 -39.45 14.86
C THR A 1 -26.24 -38.84 14.74
N LYS A 2 -25.54 -38.61 15.87
CA LYS A 2 -24.15 -38.14 15.85
C LYS A 2 -23.18 -38.99 15.02
N VAL A 3 -23.53 -40.26 14.83
CA VAL A 3 -22.77 -41.23 14.01
C VAL A 3 -22.96 -40.93 12.52
N ASP A 4 -24.14 -40.57 12.09
CA ASP A 4 -24.45 -40.23 10.70
C ASP A 4 -23.78 -38.91 10.33
N GLU A 5 -23.77 -37.91 11.24
CA GLU A 5 -23.07 -36.65 11.07
C GLU A 5 -21.54 -36.85 10.91
N LEU A 6 -20.96 -37.80 11.68
CA LEU A 6 -19.53 -38.14 11.55
C LEU A 6 -19.21 -38.84 10.21
N TYR A 7 -20.12 -39.67 9.69
CA TYR A 7 -19.95 -40.31 8.37
C TYR A 7 -20.02 -39.24 7.25
N ASP A 8 -20.93 -38.28 7.35
CA ASP A 8 -21.06 -37.19 6.38
C ASP A 8 -19.84 -36.28 6.41
N VAL A 9 -19.32 -35.94 7.59
CA VAL A 9 -18.09 -35.17 7.72
C VAL A 9 -16.90 -35.91 7.11
N LYS A 10 -16.77 -37.21 7.36
CA LYS A 10 -15.71 -38.05 6.81
C LYS A 10 -15.82 -38.21 5.29
N ALA A 11 -17.03 -38.35 4.76
CA ALA A 11 -17.27 -38.44 3.31
C ALA A 11 -16.90 -37.14 2.57
N ASN A 12 -17.04 -35.99 3.23
CA ASN A 12 -16.77 -34.68 2.68
C ASN A 12 -15.41 -34.11 3.14
N GLU A 13 -14.56 -34.88 3.81
CA GLU A 13 -13.30 -34.41 4.38
C GLU A 13 -12.38 -33.74 3.33
N THR A 14 -12.30 -34.32 2.14
CA THR A 14 -11.50 -33.78 1.04
C THR A 14 -12.04 -32.41 0.60
N THR A 15 -13.35 -32.29 0.44
CA THR A 15 -14.01 -31.03 0.06
C THR A 15 -13.78 -29.94 1.10
N TYR A 16 -13.94 -30.27 2.38
CA TYR A 16 -13.69 -29.32 3.47
C TYR A 16 -12.24 -28.89 3.56
N ARG A 17 -11.30 -29.80 3.29
CA ARG A 17 -9.86 -29.47 3.23
C ARG A 17 -9.53 -28.53 2.07
N ASP A 18 -10.13 -28.76 0.90
CA ASP A 18 -9.95 -27.91 -0.28
C ASP A 18 -10.56 -26.53 -0.06
N GLU A 19 -11.76 -26.45 0.52
CA GLU A 19 -12.40 -25.18 0.88
C GLU A 19 -11.57 -24.41 1.91
N LEU A 20 -11.04 -25.09 2.92
CA LEU A 20 -10.17 -24.48 3.92
C LEU A 20 -8.87 -23.94 3.30
N ALA A 21 -8.24 -24.73 2.40
CA ALA A 21 -7.04 -24.31 1.70
C ALA A 21 -7.30 -23.09 0.80
N GLN A 22 -8.44 -23.04 0.11
CA GLN A 22 -8.85 -21.89 -0.69
C GLN A 22 -9.12 -20.65 0.17
N ALA A 23 -9.82 -20.82 1.29
CA ALA A 23 -10.07 -19.74 2.24
C ALA A 23 -8.76 -19.20 2.81
N GLN A 24 -7.82 -20.08 3.17
CA GLN A 24 -6.50 -19.70 3.69
C GLN A 24 -5.67 -18.97 2.64
N ALA A 25 -5.65 -19.44 1.39
CA ALA A 25 -4.97 -18.74 0.29
C ALA A 25 -5.58 -17.36 0.03
N GLY A 26 -6.90 -17.21 0.17
CA GLY A 26 -7.57 -15.90 0.08
C GLY A 26 -7.16 -14.94 1.19
N VAL A 27 -7.09 -15.43 2.42
CA VAL A 27 -6.60 -14.65 3.58
C VAL A 27 -5.14 -14.26 3.40
N ASP A 28 -4.28 -15.19 2.99
CA ASP A 28 -2.86 -14.93 2.74
C ASP A 28 -2.65 -13.89 1.63
N GLY A 29 -3.46 -13.95 0.57
CA GLY A 29 -3.47 -12.96 -0.50
C GLY A 29 -3.85 -11.57 0.01
N PHE A 30 -4.91 -11.48 0.78
CA PHE A 30 -5.36 -10.24 1.42
C PHE A 30 -4.28 -9.68 2.36
N VAL A 31 -3.75 -10.53 3.23
CA VAL A 31 -2.72 -10.15 4.20
C VAL A 31 -1.45 -9.62 3.51
N LYS A 32 -1.08 -10.16 2.35
CA LYS A 32 0.08 -9.68 1.56
C LYS A 32 -0.13 -8.30 0.95
N ALA A 33 -1.36 -7.98 0.57
CA ALA A 33 -1.71 -6.68 -0.03
C ALA A 33 -1.70 -5.52 0.99
N TYR A 34 -1.76 -5.84 2.29
CA TYR A 34 -1.76 -4.83 3.35
C TYR A 34 -0.54 -5.03 4.25
N PRO A 35 0.46 -4.15 4.18
CA PRO A 35 1.64 -4.25 5.04
C PRO A 35 1.26 -4.12 6.52
N ALA A 36 2.08 -4.70 7.41
CA ALA A 36 1.87 -4.67 8.86
C ALA A 36 2.05 -3.28 9.49
N GLY A 37 2.53 -2.33 8.72
CA GLY A 37 2.72 -0.95 9.12
C GLY A 37 3.12 -0.09 7.93
N MET A 38 3.09 1.22 8.12
CA MET A 38 3.53 2.17 7.12
C MET A 38 4.25 3.32 7.81
N THR A 39 5.54 3.46 7.51
CA THR A 39 6.37 4.55 8.02
C THR A 39 6.63 5.59 6.95
N PRO A 40 6.95 6.84 7.31
CA PRO A 40 7.37 7.84 6.33
C PRO A 40 8.56 7.38 5.48
N GLN A 41 9.47 6.60 6.06
CA GLN A 41 10.63 6.05 5.35
C GLN A 41 10.21 5.11 4.21
N LYS A 42 9.24 4.21 4.48
CA LYS A 42 8.70 3.32 3.45
C LYS A 42 8.00 4.11 2.35
N THR A 43 7.21 5.13 2.72
CA THR A 43 6.57 6.00 1.74
C THR A 43 7.59 6.73 0.86
N LEU A 44 8.67 7.25 1.44
CA LEU A 44 9.74 7.88 0.65
C LEU A 44 10.43 6.91 -0.30
N PHE A 45 10.60 5.66 0.10
CA PHE A 45 11.12 4.61 -0.78
C PHE A 45 10.17 4.34 -1.97
N ILE A 46 8.87 4.22 -1.70
CA ILE A 46 7.84 4.06 -2.75
C ILE A 46 7.82 5.27 -3.69
N LEU A 47 7.92 6.49 -3.14
CA LEU A 47 7.99 7.71 -3.96
C LEU A 47 9.20 7.72 -4.88
N LYS A 48 10.36 7.22 -4.41
CA LYS A 48 11.54 7.10 -5.26
C LYS A 48 11.32 6.14 -6.42
N GLN A 49 10.69 5.01 -6.16
CA GLN A 49 10.31 4.05 -7.22
C GLN A 49 9.30 4.67 -8.20
N LEU A 50 8.34 5.46 -7.71
CA LEU A 50 7.38 6.19 -8.52
C LEU A 50 8.08 7.21 -9.43
N GLU A 51 9.02 8.00 -8.92
CA GLU A 51 9.81 8.94 -9.71
C GLU A 51 10.53 8.26 -10.85
N GLU A 52 11.18 7.11 -10.58
CA GLU A 52 11.92 6.35 -11.58
C GLU A 52 10.98 5.72 -12.62
N ALA A 53 9.88 5.10 -12.18
CA ALA A 53 8.94 4.43 -13.08
C ALA A 53 8.17 5.39 -13.98
N ALA A 54 7.80 6.56 -13.47
CA ALA A 54 6.97 7.55 -14.14
C ALA A 54 7.78 8.67 -14.81
N ALA A 55 9.10 8.72 -14.66
CA ALA A 55 9.91 9.86 -15.03
C ALA A 55 9.31 11.19 -14.50
N MET A 56 8.96 11.16 -13.21
CA MET A 56 8.29 12.22 -12.49
C MET A 56 9.29 12.85 -11.52
N ASP A 57 9.29 14.16 -11.43
CA ASP A 57 10.06 14.89 -10.42
C ASP A 57 9.13 15.31 -9.28
N VAL A 58 9.30 14.71 -8.11
CA VAL A 58 8.53 15.03 -6.91
C VAL A 58 9.21 16.19 -6.19
N THR A 59 8.57 17.34 -6.21
CA THR A 59 9.14 18.58 -5.65
C THR A 59 8.87 18.75 -4.16
N SER A 60 7.81 18.15 -3.65
CA SER A 60 7.51 18.13 -2.22
C SER A 60 6.58 16.99 -1.85
N VAL A 61 6.64 16.55 -0.60
CA VAL A 61 5.72 15.59 0.01
C VAL A 61 5.26 16.10 1.37
N SER A 62 3.98 15.92 1.66
CA SER A 62 3.40 16.19 2.96
C SER A 62 2.59 14.98 3.44
N PHE A 63 2.69 14.65 4.72
CA PHE A 63 2.02 13.51 5.34
C PHE A 63 0.91 14.01 6.27
N THR A 64 -0.18 13.24 6.34
CA THR A 64 -1.18 13.39 7.40
C THR A 64 -0.93 12.35 8.50
N ASP A 65 -1.55 12.57 9.66
CA ASP A 65 -1.60 11.55 10.68
C ASP A 65 -2.40 10.33 10.19
N PRO A 66 -2.04 9.12 10.64
CA PRO A 66 -2.81 7.93 10.32
C PRO A 66 -4.24 7.99 10.84
N GLU A 67 -5.17 7.47 10.04
CA GLU A 67 -6.58 7.35 10.39
C GLU A 67 -6.95 5.88 10.54
N VAL A 68 -7.57 5.51 11.66
CA VAL A 68 -8.12 4.18 11.88
C VAL A 68 -9.43 4.05 11.12
N LEU A 69 -9.47 3.11 10.18
CA LEU A 69 -10.67 2.83 9.38
C LEU A 69 -11.56 1.78 10.03
N PHE A 70 -10.92 0.78 10.64
CA PHE A 70 -11.62 -0.36 11.21
C PHE A 70 -10.79 -1.01 12.33
N THR A 71 -11.48 -1.43 13.39
CA THR A 71 -10.91 -2.29 14.43
C THR A 71 -11.76 -3.55 14.52
N SER A 72 -11.14 -4.72 14.37
CA SER A 72 -11.87 -5.98 14.48
C SER A 72 -12.38 -6.24 15.88
N THR A 73 -13.48 -6.98 15.97
CA THR A 73 -13.95 -7.54 17.25
C THR A 73 -13.24 -8.86 17.60
N PHE A 74 -12.52 -9.44 16.64
CA PHE A 74 -11.70 -10.64 16.83
C PHE A 74 -10.29 -10.25 17.22
N VAL A 75 -9.71 -11.03 18.10
CA VAL A 75 -8.31 -10.93 18.51
C VAL A 75 -7.49 -12.04 17.86
N ASN A 76 -6.24 -11.76 17.56
CA ASN A 76 -5.28 -12.77 17.10
C ASN A 76 -4.84 -13.67 18.26
N ASP A 77 -3.96 -14.64 17.99
CA ASP A 77 -3.42 -15.56 19.00
C ASP A 77 -2.62 -14.84 20.10
N ALA A 78 -2.13 -13.63 19.86
CA ALA A 78 -1.47 -12.78 20.83
C ALA A 78 -2.45 -11.93 21.66
N GLY A 79 -3.74 -12.01 21.43
CA GLY A 79 -4.77 -11.21 22.11
C GLY A 79 -4.92 -9.79 21.57
N GLU A 80 -4.42 -9.50 20.38
CA GLU A 80 -4.47 -8.18 19.76
C GLU A 80 -5.59 -8.11 18.71
N ASN A 81 -6.26 -6.97 18.63
CA ASN A 81 -7.23 -6.71 17.58
C ASN A 81 -6.53 -6.42 16.26
N VAL A 82 -7.13 -6.82 15.16
CA VAL A 82 -6.71 -6.35 13.83
C VAL A 82 -7.23 -4.93 13.63
N ILE A 83 -6.32 -4.01 13.35
CA ILE A 83 -6.62 -2.60 13.12
C ILE A 83 -6.20 -2.26 11.68
N ALA A 84 -7.18 -1.93 10.86
CA ALA A 84 -6.96 -1.39 9.52
C ALA A 84 -6.87 0.13 9.58
N SER A 85 -5.84 0.69 8.99
CA SER A 85 -5.59 2.12 8.99
C SER A 85 -5.19 2.59 7.59
N ASN A 86 -5.37 3.87 7.34
CA ASN A 86 -4.77 4.53 6.20
C ASN A 86 -3.87 5.68 6.66
N ARG A 87 -2.93 6.03 5.81
CA ARG A 87 -2.21 7.30 5.87
C ARG A 87 -2.30 7.95 4.51
N GLN A 88 -2.69 9.21 4.49
CA GLN A 88 -2.66 10.01 3.28
C GLN A 88 -1.32 10.77 3.20
N PHE A 89 -0.76 10.82 2.01
CA PHE A 89 0.29 11.79 1.70
C PHE A 89 -0.07 12.52 0.41
N THR A 90 0.39 13.76 0.31
CA THR A 90 0.20 14.59 -0.87
C THR A 90 1.55 14.95 -1.45
N ILE A 91 1.72 14.74 -2.75
CA ILE A 91 2.91 15.13 -3.50
C ILE A 91 2.60 16.28 -4.45
N ASN A 92 3.57 17.18 -4.60
CA ASN A 92 3.63 18.09 -5.74
C ASN A 92 4.67 17.56 -6.71
N PHE A 93 4.37 17.62 -8.00
CA PHE A 93 5.19 16.99 -9.02
C PHE A 93 5.26 17.79 -10.30
N THR A 94 6.32 17.53 -11.07
CA THR A 94 6.46 17.92 -12.47
C THR A 94 6.71 16.65 -13.30
N THR A 95 5.99 16.48 -14.41
CA THR A 95 6.12 15.33 -15.29
C THR A 95 5.61 15.64 -16.70
N THR A 96 5.52 14.64 -17.55
CA THR A 96 4.84 14.69 -18.85
C THR A 96 3.50 13.96 -18.77
N TYR A 97 2.67 14.06 -19.82
CA TYR A 97 1.42 13.31 -19.89
C TYR A 97 1.64 11.79 -19.81
N ASP A 98 2.67 11.28 -20.48
CA ASP A 98 3.03 9.86 -20.41
C ASP A 98 3.56 9.47 -19.03
N GLY A 99 4.31 10.35 -18.37
CA GLY A 99 4.74 10.14 -17.00
C GLY A 99 3.56 10.07 -16.03
N LEU A 100 2.57 10.97 -16.19
CA LEU A 100 1.36 10.93 -15.36
C LEU A 100 0.57 9.61 -15.53
N LYS A 101 0.43 9.10 -16.76
CA LYS A 101 -0.19 7.78 -17.00
C LYS A 101 0.56 6.66 -16.29
N LYS A 102 1.89 6.64 -16.41
CA LYS A 102 2.73 5.65 -15.73
C LYS A 102 2.63 5.74 -14.21
N ALA A 103 2.50 6.95 -13.66
CA ALA A 103 2.28 7.14 -12.22
C ALA A 103 0.95 6.53 -11.76
N VAL A 104 -0.11 6.72 -12.53
CA VAL A 104 -1.42 6.09 -12.26
C VAL A 104 -1.31 4.57 -12.31
N ASP A 105 -0.65 4.03 -13.34
CA ASP A 105 -0.44 2.59 -13.49
C ASP A 105 0.42 2.03 -12.34
N PHE A 106 1.48 2.72 -11.94
CA PHE A 106 2.32 2.34 -10.81
C PHE A 106 1.52 2.24 -9.50
N ILE A 107 0.72 3.24 -9.19
CA ILE A 107 -0.08 3.28 -7.96
C ILE A 107 -1.13 2.17 -7.96
N ASN A 108 -1.82 1.95 -9.09
CA ASN A 108 -2.87 0.93 -9.18
C ASN A 108 -2.34 -0.51 -9.15
N ASN A 109 -1.10 -0.73 -9.59
CA ASN A 109 -0.48 -2.06 -9.67
C ASN A 109 0.60 -2.29 -8.60
N ASN A 110 0.73 -1.40 -7.62
CA ASN A 110 1.71 -1.57 -6.56
C ASN A 110 1.38 -2.77 -5.67
N VAL A 111 2.41 -3.43 -5.14
CA VAL A 111 2.27 -4.56 -4.22
C VAL A 111 1.56 -4.13 -2.94
N ASP A 112 1.94 -2.97 -2.40
CA ASP A 112 1.24 -2.37 -1.27
C ASP A 112 -0.03 -1.68 -1.78
N HIS A 113 -1.16 -1.95 -1.13
CA HIS A 113 -2.43 -1.40 -1.57
C HIS A 113 -2.47 0.11 -1.36
N MET A 114 -2.57 0.84 -2.47
CA MET A 114 -2.66 2.29 -2.50
C MET A 114 -3.85 2.73 -3.35
N THR A 115 -4.38 3.89 -3.04
CA THR A 115 -5.40 4.53 -3.89
C THR A 115 -5.05 5.99 -4.12
N MET A 116 -5.23 6.42 -5.36
CA MET A 116 -5.09 7.82 -5.70
C MET A 116 -6.40 8.55 -5.41
N ARG A 117 -6.27 9.67 -4.71
CA ARG A 117 -7.35 10.61 -4.52
C ARG A 117 -7.08 11.86 -5.36
N ASN A 118 -7.69 12.89 -5.18
CA ASN A 118 -7.61 14.21 -5.84
C ASN A 118 -6.31 14.44 -6.64
N ILE A 119 -6.44 14.52 -7.96
CA ILE A 119 -5.37 14.96 -8.84
C ILE A 119 -5.71 16.37 -9.33
N THR A 120 -4.79 17.28 -9.17
CA THR A 120 -4.81 18.59 -9.80
C THR A 120 -3.61 18.71 -10.70
N ALA A 121 -3.81 19.03 -11.98
CA ALA A 121 -2.74 19.10 -12.94
C ALA A 121 -2.98 20.27 -13.92
N ALA A 122 -1.91 21.04 -14.17
CA ALA A 122 -1.90 22.10 -15.18
C ALA A 122 -0.81 21.79 -16.21
N SER A 123 -1.16 21.89 -17.49
CA SER A 123 -0.23 21.70 -18.59
C SER A 123 0.38 23.02 -19.01
N ASN A 124 1.70 23.07 -19.12
CA ASN A 124 2.40 24.13 -19.82
C ASN A 124 2.49 23.79 -21.30
N GLN A 125 1.75 24.51 -22.12
CA GLN A 125 1.66 24.27 -23.58
C GLN A 125 2.96 24.51 -24.32
N GLU A 126 3.86 25.34 -23.81
CA GLU A 126 5.13 25.66 -24.44
C GLU A 126 6.17 24.54 -24.23
N THR A 127 6.18 23.95 -23.02
CA THR A 127 7.17 22.94 -22.66
C THR A 127 6.64 21.49 -22.72
N GLY A 128 5.31 21.32 -22.82
CA GLY A 128 4.67 20.01 -22.71
C GLY A 128 4.72 19.40 -21.30
N GLN A 129 5.21 20.17 -20.31
CA GLN A 129 5.26 19.73 -18.93
C GLN A 129 3.91 19.86 -18.24
N ILE A 130 3.65 18.93 -17.34
CA ILE A 130 2.52 18.94 -16.41
C ILE A 130 3.07 19.20 -15.02
N ILE A 131 2.53 20.22 -14.37
CA ILE A 131 2.80 20.53 -12.97
C ILE A 131 1.51 20.27 -12.21
N GLY A 132 1.60 19.56 -11.10
CA GLY A 132 0.39 19.21 -10.36
C GLY A 132 0.64 18.73 -8.95
N SER A 133 -0.44 18.34 -8.32
CA SER A 133 -0.44 17.67 -7.04
C SER A 133 -1.38 16.47 -7.06
N MET A 134 -1.04 15.42 -6.31
CA MET A 134 -1.91 14.29 -6.09
C MET A 134 -1.86 13.84 -4.63
N ALA A 135 -3.01 13.43 -4.11
CA ALA A 135 -3.14 12.82 -2.81
C ALA A 135 -3.26 11.30 -2.97
N ILE A 136 -2.46 10.56 -2.24
CA ILE A 136 -2.37 9.10 -2.28
C ILE A 136 -2.65 8.58 -0.87
N ASN A 137 -3.54 7.60 -0.75
CA ASN A 137 -3.76 6.86 0.48
C ASN A 137 -3.00 5.55 0.42
N GLU A 138 -2.24 5.28 1.46
CA GLU A 138 -1.62 3.98 1.74
C GLU A 138 -2.42 3.27 2.82
N TYR A 139 -2.68 1.99 2.61
CA TYR A 139 -3.45 1.17 3.55
C TYR A 139 -2.55 0.13 4.19
N TYR A 140 -2.73 -0.08 5.48
CA TYR A 140 -1.99 -1.08 6.24
C TYR A 140 -2.86 -1.66 7.36
N ALA A 141 -2.46 -2.83 7.87
CA ALA A 141 -3.20 -3.49 8.93
C ALA A 141 -2.23 -4.08 9.97
N THR A 142 -2.41 -3.68 11.23
CA THR A 142 -1.69 -4.22 12.38
C THR A 142 -2.47 -5.36 13.02
N GLY A 143 -1.83 -6.16 13.88
CA GLY A 143 -2.50 -7.28 14.57
C GLY A 143 -2.71 -8.52 13.69
N LEU A 144 -2.07 -8.61 12.51
CA LEU A 144 -2.16 -9.76 11.59
C LEU A 144 -1.11 -10.86 11.90
N GLY A 145 -0.44 -10.79 13.06
CA GLY A 145 0.61 -11.76 13.43
C GLY A 145 1.90 -11.62 12.60
N ARG A 146 2.12 -10.47 11.99
CA ARG A 146 3.33 -10.14 11.22
C ARG A 146 3.99 -8.92 11.82
N GLU A 147 5.32 -8.95 11.86
CA GLU A 147 6.12 -7.78 12.19
C GLU A 147 6.26 -6.87 10.97
N TYR A 148 6.29 -5.57 11.22
CA TYR A 148 6.61 -4.59 10.20
C TYR A 148 8.13 -4.58 9.98
N GLU A 149 8.56 -4.83 8.75
CA GLU A 149 9.95 -4.68 8.34
C GLU A 149 10.13 -3.32 7.66
N GLU A 150 10.96 -2.47 8.26
CA GLU A 150 11.36 -1.22 7.59
C GLU A 150 12.31 -1.51 6.44
N PRO A 151 12.18 -0.80 5.30
CA PRO A 151 13.17 -0.88 4.24
C PRO A 151 14.55 -0.53 4.79
N ALA A 152 15.56 -1.32 4.45
CA ALA A 152 16.93 -1.03 4.84
C ALA A 152 17.39 0.30 4.21
N VAL A 153 18.03 1.15 5.00
CA VAL A 153 18.51 2.48 4.53
C VAL A 153 19.46 2.36 3.33
N GLY A 154 20.15 1.21 3.18
CA GLY A 154 21.00 0.90 2.04
C GLY A 154 20.26 0.70 0.72
N ASP A 155 18.96 0.42 0.75
CA ASP A 155 18.14 0.19 -0.44
C ASP A 155 17.59 1.51 -1.01
N VAL A 156 17.75 2.62 -0.29
CA VAL A 156 17.38 3.95 -0.78
C VAL A 156 18.53 4.50 -1.63
N PRO A 157 18.35 4.65 -2.96
CA PRO A 157 19.37 5.25 -3.79
C PRO A 157 19.73 6.63 -3.27
N LEU A 158 21.03 6.90 -3.02
CA LEU A 158 21.53 8.17 -2.47
C LEU A 158 21.36 9.37 -3.41
N SER A 159 20.83 9.17 -4.60
CA SER A 159 20.58 10.24 -5.59
C SER A 159 19.22 10.92 -5.44
N VAL A 160 18.78 11.18 -4.21
CA VAL A 160 17.57 11.98 -3.95
C VAL A 160 17.98 13.47 -4.04
N ASN A 161 18.22 13.94 -5.24
CA ASN A 161 18.67 15.33 -5.46
C ASN A 161 17.56 16.38 -5.32
N GLY A 162 16.30 16.00 -5.18
CA GLY A 162 15.17 16.93 -5.09
C GLY A 162 14.63 17.15 -3.68
N ILE A 163 14.35 16.07 -2.96
CA ILE A 163 13.54 16.15 -1.72
C ILE A 163 14.35 16.68 -0.53
N PHE A 164 15.65 16.43 -0.45
CA PHE A 164 16.49 16.81 0.70
C PHE A 164 17.28 18.12 0.53
N ASN A 165 17.29 18.74 -0.65
CA ASN A 165 17.94 20.03 -0.86
C ASN A 165 17.12 21.24 -0.34
N THR A 166 15.91 21.03 0.16
CA THR A 166 15.00 22.10 0.64
C THR A 166 15.03 22.27 2.16
N ILE A 167 15.81 21.46 2.89
CA ILE A 167 16.01 21.65 4.33
C ILE A 167 17.32 22.42 4.53
N ARG A 168 17.26 23.75 4.42
CA ARG A 168 18.22 24.71 4.98
C ARG A 168 17.52 25.67 5.88
#